data_124e9eff0eb2f9355c3228e7ba445e6a
#
_entry.id   124e9eff0eb2f9355c3228e7ba445e6a
#
_cell.length_a   1.000
_cell.length_b   1.000
_cell.length_c   1.000
_cell.angle_alpha   90.00
_cell.angle_beta   90.00
_cell.angle_gamma   90.00
#
_symmetry.space_group_name_H-M   'P 1'
#
loop_
_entity.id
_entity.type
_entity.pdbx_description
1 polymer ?
#
loop_
_entity_poly.entity_id
_entity_poly.type
_entity_poly.pdbx_seq_one_letter_code
_entity_poly.pdbx_strand_id
1 'polypeptide(L)'
;MKHNLIYGIILAIATLTATELSAQSSEGCDLHRTRLIPYPTANEAVEHSLAKQRYMQPITEWVTDSEGLLTGEFTYPFSWVERQIFVRVEGVGVPYEVLVNGKVAGSSTNGHAAAEYNITKISREDKNSLAIRLLDSGSVAPIENFEKGDAHPVAYVLSQPRVRVRDIFYRATIGKSGIVNVDLGAIMHNQTLGTKISRLYYEVYLNDTIRLGAGHRDVSLGMHGVDTMRFGVPVPDSVLWSSESPTRLSLRLKNRIAGRDVEFYNVPLALRELSYENGTFYINGKATTMDWAEVSPNATADIVKSLYERGHRAIRFTAGYVADETLSACDELGIYVAVTAPINSSKMGTSRKRGGNPSNNPRWRAEYVERVEQMIYTTQRHPSVVAYYLADDSANGICLYEAYLAAKRISGNRPVFYEDGNGEWNSDK
;
A
#
# COMPACT_ATOMS: atom_id res chain seq x y z
N MET A 1 8.09 79.86 15.57
CA MET A 1 7.28 78.86 14.90
C MET A 1 8.23 78.03 14.03
N LYS A 2 8.58 76.88 14.46
CA LYS A 2 9.49 75.93 13.76
C LYS A 2 8.69 74.75 13.30
N HIS A 3 8.53 74.57 12.00
CA HIS A 3 7.98 73.40 11.41
C HIS A 3 9.13 72.40 11.18
N ASN A 4 9.12 71.32 11.92
CA ASN A 4 9.96 70.13 11.66
C ASN A 4 9.32 69.30 10.60
N LEU A 5 9.92 69.23 9.44
CA LEU A 5 9.58 68.26 8.38
C LEU A 5 10.29 66.97 8.70
N ILE A 6 9.53 65.92 9.10
CA ILE A 6 10.03 64.55 9.27
C ILE A 6 9.90 63.86 7.91
N TYR A 7 11.03 63.69 7.24
CA TYR A 7 11.10 62.77 6.09
C TYR A 7 11.01 61.33 6.58
N GLY A 8 9.86 60.73 6.41
CA GLY A 8 9.69 59.30 6.57
C GLY A 8 10.30 58.56 5.36
N ILE A 9 11.45 57.98 5.54
CA ILE A 9 12.00 57.00 4.59
C ILE A 9 11.16 55.73 4.72
N ILE A 10 10.28 55.52 3.77
CA ILE A 10 9.60 54.21 3.61
C ILE A 10 10.64 53.26 3.00
N LEU A 11 11.29 52.51 3.87
CA LEU A 11 12.10 51.36 3.46
C LEU A 11 11.13 50.27 3.03
N ALA A 12 10.86 50.15 1.75
CA ALA A 12 10.17 49.00 1.18
C ALA A 12 11.12 47.83 1.31
N ILE A 13 10.99 47.10 2.43
CA ILE A 13 11.54 45.75 2.55
C ILE A 13 10.71 44.88 1.60
N ALA A 14 11.21 44.71 0.38
CA ALA A 14 10.77 43.61 -0.47
C ALA A 14 11.18 42.33 0.25
N THR A 15 10.31 41.83 1.09
CA THR A 15 10.36 40.43 1.51
C THR A 15 10.16 39.59 0.24
N LEU A 16 11.28 39.24 -0.40
CA LEU A 16 11.29 38.05 -1.21
C LEU A 16 10.87 36.94 -0.26
N THR A 17 9.58 36.61 -0.23
CA THR A 17 9.11 35.31 0.16
C THR A 17 9.68 34.39 -0.92
N ALA A 18 10.87 33.83 -0.67
CA ALA A 18 11.22 32.58 -1.25
C ALA A 18 10.07 31.66 -0.81
N THR A 19 9.10 31.47 -1.68
CA THR A 19 8.26 30.30 -1.63
C THR A 19 9.27 29.15 -1.69
N GLU A 20 9.66 28.63 -0.52
CA GLU A 20 10.23 27.30 -0.49
C GLU A 20 9.19 26.45 -1.22
N LEU A 21 9.53 26.05 -2.46
CA LEU A 21 8.78 24.98 -3.10
C LEU A 21 8.90 23.81 -2.13
N SER A 22 7.91 23.64 -1.26
CA SER A 22 7.82 22.43 -0.44
C SER A 22 7.82 21.26 -1.42
N ALA A 23 8.56 20.24 -1.10
CA ALA A 23 8.49 19.00 -1.86
C ALA A 23 7.02 18.60 -1.96
N GLN A 24 6.58 18.30 -3.15
CA GLN A 24 5.22 17.84 -3.38
C GLN A 24 5.09 16.49 -2.69
N SER A 25 4.17 16.34 -1.77
CA SER A 25 3.76 15.06 -1.21
C SER A 25 2.44 14.64 -1.85
N SER A 26 2.11 13.36 -1.78
CA SER A 26 0.81 12.88 -2.23
C SER A 26 -0.30 13.50 -1.37
N GLU A 27 -1.37 13.98 -1.99
CA GLU A 27 -2.47 14.68 -1.32
C GLU A 27 -3.83 14.07 -1.68
N GLY A 28 -4.74 14.07 -0.71
CA GLY A 28 -6.13 13.67 -0.91
C GLY A 28 -6.34 12.18 -1.20
N CYS A 29 -5.31 11.34 -1.07
CA CYS A 29 -5.36 9.91 -1.35
C CYS A 29 -4.98 9.06 -0.14
N ASP A 30 -5.40 7.79 -0.16
CA ASP A 30 -4.98 6.75 0.76
C ASP A 30 -3.96 5.84 0.07
N LEU A 31 -2.70 5.98 0.44
CA LEU A 31 -1.57 5.20 -0.08
C LEU A 31 -1.30 3.93 0.75
N HIS A 32 -1.88 3.86 1.95
CA HIS A 32 -1.58 2.84 2.95
C HIS A 32 -2.66 1.76 3.02
N ARG A 33 -3.32 1.52 1.89
CA ARG A 33 -4.39 0.54 1.81
C ARG A 33 -4.04 -0.58 0.85
N THR A 34 -4.17 -1.81 1.35
CA THR A 34 -4.05 -2.99 0.49
C THR A 34 -5.25 -3.08 -0.47
N ARG A 35 -5.12 -3.86 -1.54
CA ARG A 35 -6.25 -4.14 -2.43
C ARG A 35 -7.30 -4.95 -1.67
N LEU A 36 -8.45 -4.34 -1.40
CA LEU A 36 -9.56 -4.96 -0.68
C LEU A 36 -10.87 -4.64 -1.39
N ILE A 37 -11.42 -5.64 -2.07
CA ILE A 37 -12.63 -5.51 -2.89
C ILE A 37 -13.84 -5.98 -2.09
N PRO A 38 -14.84 -5.11 -1.84
CA PRO A 38 -16.07 -5.48 -1.16
C PRO A 38 -17.04 -6.17 -2.12
N TYR A 39 -17.77 -7.16 -1.64
CA TYR A 39 -18.81 -7.87 -2.37
C TYR A 39 -20.17 -7.70 -1.69
N PRO A 40 -21.28 -7.74 -2.47
CA PRO A 40 -22.63 -7.61 -1.91
C PRO A 40 -23.14 -8.89 -1.22
N THR A 41 -22.57 -10.05 -1.55
CA THR A 41 -22.94 -11.35 -0.96
C THR A 41 -21.71 -12.21 -0.65
N ALA A 42 -21.87 -13.17 0.26
CA ALA A 42 -20.83 -14.12 0.61
C ALA A 42 -20.41 -15.00 -0.59
N ASN A 43 -21.37 -15.42 -1.41
CA ASN A 43 -21.10 -16.27 -2.57
C ASN A 43 -20.26 -15.51 -3.62
N GLU A 44 -20.63 -14.28 -3.93
CA GLU A 44 -19.85 -13.44 -4.86
C GLU A 44 -18.43 -13.17 -4.36
N ALA A 45 -18.26 -13.04 -3.04
CA ALA A 45 -16.94 -12.89 -2.43
C ALA A 45 -16.07 -14.15 -2.59
N VAL A 46 -16.65 -15.34 -2.48
CA VAL A 46 -15.93 -16.61 -2.65
C VAL A 46 -15.61 -16.89 -4.11
N GLU A 47 -16.53 -16.56 -5.03
CA GLU A 47 -16.32 -16.74 -6.47
C GLU A 47 -15.26 -15.79 -7.06
N HIS A 48 -14.90 -14.71 -6.37
CA HIS A 48 -13.99 -13.65 -6.85
C HIS A 48 -14.31 -13.13 -8.26
N SER A 49 -15.57 -13.20 -8.65
CA SER A 49 -16.02 -12.84 -10.00
C SER A 49 -16.02 -11.32 -10.19
N LEU A 50 -14.94 -10.78 -10.72
CA LEU A 50 -14.84 -9.36 -11.09
C LEU A 50 -15.84 -8.97 -12.18
N ALA A 51 -16.18 -9.89 -13.08
CA ALA A 51 -17.13 -9.65 -14.16
C ALA A 51 -18.58 -9.42 -13.68
N LYS A 52 -18.92 -9.92 -12.48
CA LYS A 52 -20.25 -9.76 -11.85
C LYS A 52 -20.21 -8.84 -10.65
N GLN A 53 -19.08 -8.17 -10.41
CA GLN A 53 -18.86 -7.34 -9.23
C GLN A 53 -19.76 -6.11 -9.25
N ARG A 54 -20.67 -6.03 -8.27
CA ARG A 54 -21.65 -4.92 -8.18
C ARG A 54 -21.12 -3.70 -7.40
N TYR A 55 -19.99 -3.83 -6.69
CA TYR A 55 -19.41 -2.74 -5.93
C TYR A 55 -18.08 -2.24 -6.49
N MET A 56 -17.72 -2.73 -7.69
CA MET A 56 -16.54 -2.28 -8.42
C MET A 56 -16.88 -2.13 -9.91
N GLN A 57 -16.36 -1.09 -10.54
CA GLN A 57 -16.43 -0.87 -11.97
C GLN A 57 -15.04 -0.50 -12.49
N PRO A 58 -14.44 -1.32 -13.39
CA PRO A 58 -13.19 -0.97 -14.02
C PRO A 58 -13.37 0.17 -15.01
N ILE A 59 -12.35 1.00 -15.18
CA ILE A 59 -12.22 1.98 -16.25
C ILE A 59 -11.36 1.34 -17.33
N THR A 60 -11.95 0.92 -18.42
CA THR A 60 -11.29 0.16 -19.49
C THR A 60 -10.98 0.98 -20.73
N GLU A 61 -11.66 2.09 -20.92
CA GLU A 61 -11.50 2.95 -22.09
C GLU A 61 -10.89 4.28 -21.67
N TRP A 62 -9.75 4.61 -22.28
CA TRP A 62 -9.05 5.85 -22.04
C TRP A 62 -8.87 6.62 -23.34
N VAL A 63 -9.11 7.90 -23.29
CA VAL A 63 -8.85 8.85 -24.38
C VAL A 63 -7.78 9.82 -23.91
N THR A 64 -6.72 9.97 -24.71
CA THR A 64 -5.68 10.96 -24.44
C THR A 64 -5.91 12.17 -25.34
N ASP A 65 -5.98 13.36 -24.76
CA ASP A 65 -6.09 14.59 -25.53
C ASP A 65 -4.70 15.10 -26.00
N SER A 66 -4.70 16.23 -26.72
CA SER A 66 -3.48 16.84 -27.24
C SER A 66 -2.53 17.39 -26.15
N GLU A 67 -3.00 17.54 -24.92
CA GLU A 67 -2.24 18.02 -23.76
C GLU A 67 -1.74 16.86 -22.89
N GLY A 68 -2.03 15.60 -23.28
CA GLY A 68 -1.63 14.40 -22.55
C GLY A 68 -2.54 14.07 -21.36
N LEU A 69 -3.71 14.69 -21.26
CA LEU A 69 -4.71 14.36 -20.24
C LEU A 69 -5.39 13.03 -20.61
N LEU A 70 -5.26 12.04 -19.75
CA LEU A 70 -5.94 10.75 -19.88
C LEU A 70 -7.34 10.87 -19.30
N THR A 71 -8.38 10.61 -20.10
CA THR A 71 -9.78 10.71 -19.67
C THR A 71 -10.52 9.40 -19.89
N GLY A 72 -11.19 8.92 -18.86
CA GLY A 72 -12.11 7.80 -18.88
C GLY A 72 -13.48 8.19 -18.33
N GLU A 73 -14.48 7.35 -18.55
CA GLU A 73 -15.83 7.61 -18.11
C GLU A 73 -16.35 6.47 -17.22
N PHE A 74 -17.21 6.80 -16.27
CA PHE A 74 -17.91 5.83 -15.45
C PHE A 74 -19.30 6.30 -15.06
N THR A 75 -20.16 5.34 -14.78
CA THR A 75 -21.46 5.56 -14.15
C THR A 75 -21.58 4.61 -12.96
N TYR A 76 -22.43 4.93 -11.99
CA TYR A 76 -22.75 3.97 -10.95
C TYR A 76 -24.25 3.88 -10.71
N PRO A 77 -24.74 2.70 -10.27
CA PRO A 77 -26.17 2.49 -10.08
C PRO A 77 -26.68 3.27 -8.86
N PHE A 78 -27.97 3.56 -8.85
CA PHE A 78 -28.68 4.24 -7.74
C PHE A 78 -28.41 3.58 -6.38
N SER A 79 -28.18 2.28 -6.33
CA SER A 79 -27.85 1.54 -5.10
C SER A 79 -26.53 1.98 -4.42
N TRP A 80 -25.71 2.80 -5.08
CA TRP A 80 -24.48 3.35 -4.52
C TRP A 80 -24.66 4.73 -3.85
N VAL A 81 -25.80 5.38 -4.03
CA VAL A 81 -26.03 6.79 -3.63
C VAL A 81 -25.76 7.08 -2.16
N GLU A 82 -26.10 6.18 -1.26
CA GLU A 82 -25.83 6.35 0.17
C GLU A 82 -24.50 5.74 0.64
N ARG A 83 -23.69 5.30 -0.32
CA ARG A 83 -22.39 4.69 -0.04
C ARG A 83 -21.25 5.71 -0.23
N GLN A 84 -20.05 5.32 0.11
CA GLN A 84 -18.84 6.06 -0.22
C GLN A 84 -18.31 5.56 -1.56
N ILE A 85 -17.92 6.48 -2.41
CA ILE A 85 -17.37 6.18 -3.73
C ILE A 85 -15.89 6.52 -3.74
N PHE A 86 -15.10 5.55 -4.17
CA PHE A 86 -13.65 5.69 -4.28
C PHE A 86 -13.22 5.39 -5.70
N VAL A 87 -12.16 6.03 -6.15
CA VAL A 87 -11.39 5.59 -7.32
C VAL A 87 -10.03 5.14 -6.88
N ARG A 88 -9.60 3.97 -7.33
CA ARG A 88 -8.24 3.47 -7.14
C ARG A 88 -7.53 3.52 -8.48
N VAL A 89 -6.32 4.07 -8.48
CA VAL A 89 -5.48 4.25 -9.66
C VAL A 89 -4.13 3.60 -9.37
N GLU A 90 -3.62 2.83 -10.31
CA GLU A 90 -2.36 2.09 -10.23
C GLU A 90 -1.59 2.23 -11.54
N GLY A 91 -0.25 2.22 -11.50
CA GLY A 91 0.60 2.06 -12.69
C GLY A 91 0.59 3.22 -13.68
N VAL A 92 0.40 4.46 -13.24
CA VAL A 92 0.49 5.65 -14.11
C VAL A 92 1.93 5.88 -14.60
N GLY A 93 2.94 5.45 -13.83
CA GLY A 93 4.35 5.49 -14.19
C GLY A 93 5.06 6.81 -13.90
N VAL A 94 4.33 7.88 -13.68
CA VAL A 94 4.85 9.22 -13.34
C VAL A 94 3.95 9.87 -12.29
N PRO A 95 4.41 10.92 -11.59
CA PRO A 95 3.55 11.71 -10.71
C PRO A 95 2.30 12.21 -11.43
N TYR A 96 1.17 12.19 -10.74
CA TYR A 96 -0.11 12.51 -11.36
C TYR A 96 -1.12 13.12 -10.38
N GLU A 97 -2.11 13.79 -10.94
CA GLU A 97 -3.29 14.31 -10.26
C GLU A 97 -4.54 13.63 -10.83
N VAL A 98 -5.48 13.32 -9.95
CA VAL A 98 -6.78 12.73 -10.31
C VAL A 98 -7.87 13.79 -10.25
N LEU A 99 -8.64 13.92 -11.32
CA LEU A 99 -9.80 14.80 -11.39
C LEU A 99 -11.06 13.99 -11.67
N VAL A 100 -12.15 14.36 -11.03
CA VAL A 100 -13.49 13.81 -11.31
C VAL A 100 -14.43 14.96 -11.59
N ASN A 101 -15.08 14.94 -12.76
CA ASN A 101 -15.96 16.02 -13.24
C ASN A 101 -15.26 17.39 -13.21
N GLY A 102 -13.96 17.45 -13.55
CA GLY A 102 -13.12 18.64 -13.53
C GLY A 102 -12.69 19.14 -12.15
N LYS A 103 -13.03 18.42 -11.07
CA LYS A 103 -12.62 18.76 -9.71
C LYS A 103 -11.49 17.84 -9.26
N VAL A 104 -10.45 18.39 -8.65
CA VAL A 104 -9.32 17.64 -8.12
C VAL A 104 -9.80 16.74 -6.98
N ALA A 105 -9.52 15.45 -7.08
CA ALA A 105 -9.70 14.46 -6.03
C ALA A 105 -8.47 14.35 -5.14
N GLY A 106 -7.28 14.46 -5.73
CA GLY A 106 -5.98 14.40 -5.07
C GLY A 106 -4.85 14.13 -6.06
N SER A 107 -3.65 13.92 -5.55
CA SER A 107 -2.44 13.67 -6.33
C SER A 107 -1.56 12.57 -5.71
N SER A 108 -0.73 11.93 -6.51
CA SER A 108 0.31 11.01 -6.06
C SER A 108 1.66 11.38 -6.66
N THR A 109 2.68 11.46 -5.82
CA THR A 109 4.07 11.64 -6.26
C THR A 109 4.72 10.33 -6.68
N ASN A 110 4.15 9.20 -6.28
CA ASN A 110 4.58 7.87 -6.69
C ASN A 110 3.62 7.30 -7.74
N GLY A 111 3.92 7.54 -9.01
CA GLY A 111 3.07 7.12 -10.12
C GLY A 111 3.00 5.60 -10.33
N HIS A 112 3.91 4.83 -9.78
CA HIS A 112 3.96 3.37 -9.96
C HIS A 112 3.04 2.63 -8.99
N ALA A 113 2.87 3.16 -7.78
CA ALA A 113 2.10 2.50 -6.74
C ALA A 113 0.62 2.86 -6.80
N ALA A 114 -0.19 2.04 -6.14
CA ALA A 114 -1.62 2.24 -6.04
C ALA A 114 -1.97 3.40 -5.10
N ALA A 115 -2.94 4.22 -5.50
CA ALA A 115 -3.51 5.29 -4.67
C ALA A 115 -5.04 5.25 -4.75
N GLU A 116 -5.72 5.43 -3.62
CA GLU A 116 -7.17 5.43 -3.53
C GLU A 116 -7.70 6.81 -3.13
N TYR A 117 -8.62 7.35 -3.90
CA TYR A 117 -9.19 8.69 -3.75
C TYR A 117 -10.66 8.60 -3.38
N ASN A 118 -11.10 9.32 -2.34
CA ASN A 118 -12.51 9.42 -2.01
C ASN A 118 -13.19 10.48 -2.88
N ILE A 119 -14.00 10.04 -3.82
CA ILE A 119 -14.68 10.90 -4.79
C ILE A 119 -16.16 11.13 -4.49
N THR A 120 -16.65 10.68 -3.35
CA THR A 120 -18.08 10.73 -2.98
C THR A 120 -18.72 12.11 -3.15
N LYS A 121 -17.99 13.18 -2.81
CA LYS A 121 -18.52 14.55 -2.86
C LYS A 121 -18.48 15.20 -4.25
N ILE A 122 -17.71 14.64 -5.17
CA ILE A 122 -17.45 15.21 -6.50
C ILE A 122 -17.97 14.33 -7.65
N SER A 123 -18.37 13.09 -7.33
CA SER A 123 -19.08 12.19 -8.26
C SER A 123 -20.60 12.37 -8.16
N ARG A 124 -21.31 11.87 -9.15
CA ARG A 124 -22.77 11.95 -9.26
C ARG A 124 -23.33 10.63 -9.83
N GLU A 125 -24.65 10.41 -9.67
CA GLU A 125 -25.34 9.19 -10.13
C GLU A 125 -25.33 9.00 -11.66
N ASP A 126 -25.16 10.09 -12.39
CA ASP A 126 -25.10 10.08 -13.85
C ASP A 126 -23.65 9.86 -14.33
N LYS A 127 -23.44 10.05 -15.60
CA LYS A 127 -22.14 9.99 -16.25
C LYS A 127 -21.10 10.89 -15.54
N ASN A 128 -19.98 10.30 -15.19
CA ASN A 128 -18.83 10.98 -14.61
C ASN A 128 -17.64 10.88 -15.54
N SER A 129 -16.82 11.93 -15.56
CA SER A 129 -15.53 11.94 -16.20
C SER A 129 -14.46 11.73 -15.11
N LEU A 130 -13.57 10.76 -15.33
CA LEU A 130 -12.33 10.58 -14.57
C LEU A 130 -11.18 11.04 -15.46
N ALA A 131 -10.38 11.97 -14.98
CA ALA A 131 -9.19 12.41 -15.70
C ALA A 131 -7.92 12.23 -14.85
N ILE A 132 -6.84 11.79 -15.49
CA ILE A 132 -5.50 11.68 -14.93
C ILE A 132 -4.63 12.72 -15.63
N ARG A 133 -4.17 13.71 -14.87
CA ARG A 133 -3.23 14.74 -15.34
C ARG A 133 -1.83 14.37 -14.89
N LEU A 134 -0.91 14.21 -15.82
CA LEU A 134 0.49 13.97 -15.51
C LEU A 134 1.12 15.24 -14.97
N LEU A 135 1.91 15.12 -13.91
CA LEU A 135 2.59 16.24 -13.26
C LEU A 135 4.05 16.33 -13.72
N ASP A 136 4.60 17.55 -13.68
CA ASP A 136 6.01 17.77 -13.99
C ASP A 136 6.90 17.07 -12.94
N SER A 137 7.82 16.24 -13.43
CA SER A 137 8.80 15.52 -12.62
C SER A 137 9.78 16.46 -11.88
N GLY A 138 9.90 17.72 -12.26
CA GLY A 138 10.77 18.68 -11.59
C GLY A 138 10.37 19.03 -10.16
N SER A 139 9.12 18.77 -9.79
CA SER A 139 8.59 19.01 -8.44
C SER A 139 8.76 17.85 -7.46
N VAL A 140 9.22 16.68 -7.92
CA VAL A 140 9.42 15.46 -7.12
C VAL A 140 10.90 15.14 -6.96
N ALA A 141 11.23 14.30 -5.97
CA ALA A 141 12.60 13.89 -5.73
C ALA A 141 13.18 13.12 -6.94
N PRO A 142 14.41 13.41 -7.36
CA PRO A 142 15.07 12.69 -8.46
C PRO A 142 15.62 11.33 -7.96
N ILE A 143 14.71 10.43 -7.59
CA ILE A 143 14.99 9.13 -6.95
C ILE A 143 14.47 7.94 -7.76
N GLU A 144 14.17 8.14 -9.03
CA GLU A 144 13.60 7.10 -9.88
C GLU A 144 14.59 6.61 -10.96
N ASN A 145 15.84 6.37 -10.58
CA ASN A 145 16.82 5.74 -11.46
C ASN A 145 16.74 4.21 -11.34
N PHE A 146 15.57 3.65 -11.55
CA PHE A 146 15.33 2.21 -11.60
C PHE A 146 14.58 1.85 -12.89
N GLU A 147 14.50 0.57 -13.18
CA GLU A 147 13.75 0.06 -14.33
C GLU A 147 12.25 0.33 -14.14
N LYS A 148 11.67 1.07 -15.08
CA LYS A 148 10.23 1.36 -15.09
C LYS A 148 9.53 0.39 -16.04
N GLY A 149 8.38 -0.13 -15.59
CA GLY A 149 7.47 -0.86 -16.46
C GLY A 149 6.73 0.08 -17.42
N ASP A 150 6.07 -0.48 -18.41
CA ASP A 150 5.18 0.27 -19.28
C ASP A 150 4.06 0.91 -18.47
N ALA A 151 3.85 2.20 -18.68
CA ALA A 151 2.81 2.94 -17.96
C ALA A 151 1.45 2.66 -18.59
N HIS A 152 0.70 1.76 -17.98
CA HIS A 152 -0.69 1.51 -18.34
C HIS A 152 -1.56 1.76 -17.10
N PRO A 153 -2.18 2.94 -16.95
CA PRO A 153 -2.98 3.23 -15.79
C PRO A 153 -4.14 2.23 -15.68
N VAL A 154 -4.16 1.51 -14.58
CA VAL A 154 -5.30 0.69 -14.19
C VAL A 154 -6.12 1.51 -13.21
N ALA A 155 -7.38 1.72 -13.51
CA ALA A 155 -8.27 2.41 -12.60
C ALA A 155 -9.61 1.69 -12.47
N TYR A 156 -10.18 1.75 -11.28
CA TYR A 156 -11.52 1.26 -11.04
C TYR A 156 -12.22 2.07 -9.94
N VAL A 157 -13.54 2.15 -10.07
CA VAL A 157 -14.39 2.81 -9.08
C VAL A 157 -14.93 1.78 -8.12
N LEU A 158 -14.87 2.08 -6.83
CA LEU A 158 -15.33 1.22 -5.74
C LEU A 158 -16.46 1.89 -4.97
N SER A 159 -17.44 1.09 -4.55
CA SER A 159 -18.50 1.49 -3.64
C SER A 159 -18.38 0.75 -2.32
N GLN A 160 -18.29 1.48 -1.20
CA GLN A 160 -18.26 0.92 0.14
C GLN A 160 -19.30 1.57 1.06
N PRO A 161 -19.81 0.88 2.10
CA PRO A 161 -20.69 1.51 3.07
C PRO A 161 -19.96 2.63 3.82
N ARG A 162 -20.70 3.57 4.39
CA ARG A 162 -20.13 4.66 5.21
C ARG A 162 -19.44 4.17 6.49
N VAL A 163 -19.81 2.98 6.96
CA VAL A 163 -19.09 2.27 8.02
C VAL A 163 -18.52 1.01 7.40
N ARG A 164 -17.22 0.98 7.17
CA ARG A 164 -16.56 0.01 6.31
C ARG A 164 -15.35 -0.64 6.96
N VAL A 165 -14.97 -1.80 6.46
CA VAL A 165 -13.64 -2.35 6.65
C VAL A 165 -12.69 -1.56 5.73
N ARG A 166 -11.77 -0.77 6.32
CA ARG A 166 -10.78 -0.02 5.55
C ARG A 166 -9.63 -0.92 5.10
N ASP A 167 -9.12 -1.72 6.03
CA ASP A 167 -8.02 -2.66 5.72
C ASP A 167 -7.98 -3.81 6.73
N ILE A 168 -7.17 -4.82 6.44
CA ILE A 168 -7.01 -6.03 7.23
C ILE A 168 -5.51 -6.33 7.36
N PHE A 169 -5.08 -6.69 8.55
CA PHE A 169 -3.76 -7.24 8.79
C PHE A 169 -3.83 -8.46 9.69
N TYR A 170 -2.78 -9.27 9.69
CA TYR A 170 -2.72 -10.45 10.53
C TYR A 170 -1.28 -10.78 10.94
N ARG A 171 -1.17 -11.48 12.04
CA ARG A 171 0.09 -11.99 12.57
C ARG A 171 -0.12 -13.38 13.15
N ALA A 172 0.80 -14.29 12.87
CA ALA A 172 0.83 -15.61 13.47
C ALA A 172 1.93 -15.68 14.54
N THR A 173 1.65 -16.37 15.63
CA THR A 173 2.62 -16.67 16.68
C THR A 173 2.46 -18.13 17.10
N ILE A 174 3.55 -18.91 17.02
CA ILE A 174 3.56 -20.32 17.40
C ILE A 174 3.51 -20.45 18.91
N GLY A 175 2.51 -21.15 19.42
CA GLY A 175 2.38 -21.49 20.82
C GLY A 175 3.13 -22.77 21.19
N LYS A 176 3.32 -23.00 22.50
CA LYS A 176 4.08 -24.16 23.02
C LYS A 176 3.48 -25.54 22.71
N SER A 177 2.23 -25.61 22.23
CA SER A 177 1.48 -26.85 22.05
C SER A 177 1.24 -27.22 20.59
N GLY A 178 1.98 -26.64 19.63
CA GLY A 178 1.72 -26.83 18.20
C GLY A 178 0.43 -26.10 17.71
N ILE A 179 -0.13 -25.24 18.55
CA ILE A 179 -1.25 -24.37 18.18
C ILE A 179 -0.68 -23.01 17.82
N VAL A 180 -1.06 -22.51 16.67
CA VAL A 180 -0.71 -21.17 16.21
C VAL A 180 -1.82 -20.21 16.58
N ASN A 181 -1.48 -19.16 17.29
CA ASN A 181 -2.41 -18.06 17.57
C ASN A 181 -2.31 -17.05 16.44
N VAL A 182 -3.41 -16.87 15.73
CA VAL A 182 -3.53 -15.86 14.67
C VAL A 182 -4.22 -14.63 15.26
N ASP A 183 -3.48 -13.52 15.36
CA ASP A 183 -4.05 -12.21 15.67
C ASP A 183 -4.47 -11.56 14.36
N LEU A 184 -5.77 -11.45 14.15
CA LEU A 184 -6.38 -10.80 13.00
C LEU A 184 -6.84 -9.40 13.42
N GLY A 185 -6.50 -8.40 12.63
CA GLY A 185 -6.95 -7.03 12.82
C GLY A 185 -7.72 -6.52 11.61
N ALA A 186 -8.89 -5.94 11.85
CA ALA A 186 -9.66 -5.22 10.84
C ALA A 186 -9.75 -3.74 11.23
N ILE A 187 -9.24 -2.87 10.39
CA ILE A 187 -9.34 -1.41 10.57
C ILE A 187 -10.72 -0.99 10.09
N MET A 188 -11.55 -0.53 11.02
CA MET A 188 -12.92 -0.07 10.77
C MET A 188 -12.94 1.44 10.68
N HIS A 189 -13.68 1.97 9.72
CA HIS A 189 -13.83 3.41 9.51
C HIS A 189 -15.29 3.82 9.44
N ASN A 190 -15.71 4.75 10.31
CA ASN A 190 -17.03 5.36 10.27
C ASN A 190 -16.94 6.75 9.63
N GLN A 191 -17.58 6.93 8.48
CA GLN A 191 -17.66 8.22 7.77
C GLN A 191 -19.03 8.89 7.92
N THR A 192 -19.80 8.52 8.95
CA THR A 192 -21.09 9.15 9.27
C THR A 192 -20.94 10.23 10.34
N LEU A 193 -21.96 11.06 10.45
CA LEU A 193 -22.04 12.14 11.44
C LEU A 193 -22.45 11.68 12.86
N GLY A 194 -22.54 10.39 13.10
CA GLY A 194 -22.96 9.85 14.40
C GLY A 194 -22.25 8.55 14.73
N THR A 195 -22.34 8.16 16.01
CA THR A 195 -21.81 6.88 16.47
C THR A 195 -22.55 5.72 15.81
N LYS A 196 -21.80 4.72 15.35
CA LYS A 196 -22.32 3.49 14.76
C LYS A 196 -21.72 2.27 15.43
N ILE A 197 -22.53 1.24 15.57
CA ILE A 197 -22.06 -0.07 16.01
C ILE A 197 -21.96 -0.95 14.78
N SER A 198 -20.76 -1.49 14.53
CA SER A 198 -20.50 -2.47 13.51
C SER A 198 -20.23 -3.82 14.15
N ARG A 199 -20.88 -4.87 13.62
CA ARG A 199 -20.58 -6.27 13.96
C ARG A 199 -19.86 -6.91 12.79
N LEU A 200 -18.60 -7.26 13.01
CA LEU A 200 -17.79 -7.96 12.03
C LEU A 200 -17.75 -9.46 12.35
N TYR A 201 -18.28 -10.27 11.47
CA TYR A 201 -18.16 -11.72 11.48
C TYR A 201 -16.90 -12.12 10.72
N TYR A 202 -16.23 -13.16 11.19
CA TYR A 202 -15.06 -13.72 10.53
C TYR A 202 -15.15 -15.25 10.52
N GLU A 203 -14.64 -15.85 9.44
CA GLU A 203 -14.46 -17.27 9.28
C GLU A 203 -13.12 -17.53 8.59
N VAL A 204 -12.37 -18.52 9.07
CA VAL A 204 -11.10 -18.95 8.47
C VAL A 204 -11.29 -20.33 7.91
N TYR A 205 -10.92 -20.50 6.63
CA TYR A 205 -11.04 -21.76 5.92
C TYR A 205 -9.69 -22.24 5.38
N LEU A 206 -9.48 -23.55 5.41
CA LEU A 206 -8.44 -24.25 4.67
C LEU A 206 -9.07 -24.79 3.38
N ASN A 207 -8.43 -24.51 2.23
CA ASN A 207 -8.88 -24.91 0.90
C ASN A 207 -10.37 -24.59 0.63
N ASP A 208 -10.84 -23.45 1.13
CA ASP A 208 -12.21 -22.93 1.02
C ASP A 208 -13.35 -23.85 1.54
N THR A 209 -13.01 -25.01 2.07
CA THR A 209 -13.99 -26.03 2.49
C THR A 209 -13.93 -26.37 3.96
N ILE A 210 -12.75 -26.48 4.56
CA ILE A 210 -12.57 -26.87 5.96
C ILE A 210 -12.49 -25.62 6.83
N ARG A 211 -13.55 -25.37 7.60
CA ARG A 211 -13.58 -24.23 8.52
C ARG A 211 -12.72 -24.50 9.76
N LEU A 212 -11.67 -23.72 9.94
CA LEU A 212 -10.75 -23.80 11.07
C LEU A 212 -11.23 -22.98 12.28
N GLY A 213 -11.92 -21.88 12.04
CA GLY A 213 -12.42 -21.03 13.10
C GLY A 213 -13.45 -20.01 12.61
N ALA A 214 -14.29 -19.53 13.51
CA ALA A 214 -15.29 -18.53 13.22
C ALA A 214 -15.67 -17.74 14.47
N GLY A 215 -16.18 -16.55 14.30
CA GLY A 215 -16.68 -15.72 15.40
C GLY A 215 -17.17 -14.35 14.91
N HIS A 216 -17.41 -13.49 15.88
CA HIS A 216 -17.72 -12.08 15.59
C HIS A 216 -17.20 -11.16 16.69
N ARG A 217 -17.09 -9.89 16.36
CA ARG A 217 -16.80 -8.79 17.30
C ARG A 217 -17.66 -7.59 16.98
N ASP A 218 -18.02 -6.86 18.01
CA ASP A 218 -18.71 -5.58 17.91
C ASP A 218 -17.73 -4.44 18.21
N VAL A 219 -17.83 -3.36 17.43
CA VAL A 219 -17.10 -2.13 17.67
C VAL A 219 -18.04 -0.93 17.62
N SER A 220 -17.89 -0.02 18.56
CA SER A 220 -18.60 1.26 18.58
C SER A 220 -17.68 2.32 18.02
N LEU A 221 -18.01 2.83 16.85
CA LEU A 221 -17.23 3.83 16.14
C LEU A 221 -17.89 5.20 16.29
N GLY A 222 -17.22 6.14 16.91
CA GLY A 222 -17.65 7.55 16.98
C GLY A 222 -17.78 8.19 15.58
N MET A 223 -18.32 9.40 15.55
CA MET A 223 -18.38 10.21 14.33
C MET A 223 -17.00 10.35 13.70
N HIS A 224 -16.87 10.05 12.41
CA HIS A 224 -15.60 10.03 11.68
C HIS A 224 -14.47 9.20 12.34
N GLY A 225 -14.87 8.28 13.23
CA GLY A 225 -13.94 7.47 14.01
C GLY A 225 -13.28 6.35 13.18
N VAL A 226 -12.06 6.03 13.57
CA VAL A 226 -11.32 4.85 13.11
C VAL A 226 -10.97 4.03 14.32
N ASP A 227 -11.17 2.72 14.27
CA ASP A 227 -10.79 1.79 15.31
C ASP A 227 -10.35 0.46 14.70
N THR A 228 -9.60 -0.32 15.45
CA THR A 228 -9.11 -1.62 15.04
C THR A 228 -9.78 -2.73 15.84
N MET A 229 -10.60 -3.52 15.16
CA MET A 229 -11.12 -4.76 15.74
C MET A 229 -10.04 -5.83 15.70
N ARG A 230 -9.78 -6.45 16.87
CA ARG A 230 -8.84 -7.57 16.98
C ARG A 230 -9.56 -8.83 17.43
N PHE A 231 -9.20 -9.96 16.81
CA PHE A 231 -9.71 -11.27 17.17
C PHE A 231 -8.65 -12.34 16.95
N GLY A 232 -8.58 -13.27 17.90
CA GLY A 232 -7.65 -14.39 17.81
C GLY A 232 -8.36 -15.62 17.24
N VAL A 233 -7.66 -16.35 16.38
CA VAL A 233 -8.11 -17.64 15.86
C VAL A 233 -7.00 -18.67 16.09
N PRO A 234 -7.21 -19.70 16.93
CA PRO A 234 -6.27 -20.79 17.05
C PRO A 234 -6.37 -21.71 15.83
N VAL A 235 -5.24 -22.03 15.23
CA VAL A 235 -5.14 -22.97 14.11
C VAL A 235 -4.01 -23.96 14.36
N PRO A 236 -4.03 -25.18 13.78
CA PRO A 236 -2.91 -26.11 13.91
C PRO A 236 -1.67 -25.57 13.16
N ASP A 237 -0.49 -25.93 13.64
CA ASP A 237 0.79 -25.55 13.00
C ASP A 237 0.98 -26.15 11.61
N SER A 238 0.30 -27.26 11.32
CA SER A 238 0.29 -27.92 10.00
C SER A 238 -0.25 -27.04 8.85
N VAL A 239 -0.94 -25.93 9.17
CA VAL A 239 -1.43 -24.97 8.16
C VAL A 239 -0.52 -23.76 7.97
N LEU A 240 0.66 -23.75 8.60
CA LEU A 240 1.63 -22.69 8.40
C LEU A 240 2.24 -22.74 6.99
N TRP A 241 2.36 -21.58 6.40
CA TRP A 241 3.02 -21.39 5.12
C TRP A 241 4.54 -21.49 5.26
N SER A 242 5.17 -22.22 4.39
CA SER A 242 6.63 -22.26 4.21
C SER A 242 6.97 -22.52 2.75
N SER A 243 8.26 -22.46 2.40
CA SER A 243 8.74 -22.80 1.06
C SER A 243 8.44 -24.25 0.67
N GLU A 244 8.48 -25.20 1.64
CA GLU A 244 8.17 -26.60 1.40
C GLU A 244 6.66 -26.88 1.40
N SER A 245 5.87 -26.03 2.07
CA SER A 245 4.41 -26.18 2.20
C SER A 245 3.73 -24.82 2.10
N PRO A 246 3.50 -24.31 0.87
CA PRO A 246 2.88 -23.00 0.65
C PRO A 246 1.36 -23.04 0.88
N THR A 247 0.96 -23.37 2.10
CA THR A 247 -0.46 -23.53 2.49
C THR A 247 -1.18 -22.17 2.41
N ARG A 248 -2.35 -22.18 1.79
CA ARG A 248 -3.23 -21.01 1.68
C ARG A 248 -4.52 -21.23 2.45
N LEU A 249 -4.90 -20.21 3.17
CA LEU A 249 -6.18 -20.11 3.87
C LEU A 249 -7.01 -19.00 3.23
N SER A 250 -8.31 -18.99 3.51
CA SER A 250 -9.17 -17.85 3.21
C SER A 250 -9.80 -17.29 4.47
N LEU A 251 -9.75 -15.95 4.59
CA LEU A 251 -10.45 -15.18 5.61
C LEU A 251 -11.70 -14.59 5.00
N ARG A 252 -12.87 -15.06 5.42
CA ARG A 252 -14.16 -14.52 5.02
C ARG A 252 -14.65 -13.56 6.08
N LEU A 253 -14.97 -12.35 5.65
CA LEU A 253 -15.51 -11.32 6.53
C LEU A 253 -16.90 -10.89 6.07
N LYS A 254 -17.73 -10.55 7.07
CA LYS A 254 -19.05 -9.98 6.84
C LYS A 254 -19.27 -8.84 7.83
N ASN A 255 -19.47 -7.65 7.30
CA ASN A 255 -19.78 -6.46 8.10
C ASN A 255 -21.29 -6.25 8.18
N ARG A 256 -21.81 -6.18 9.41
CA ARG A 256 -23.23 -5.94 9.71
C ARG A 256 -23.41 -4.67 10.51
N ILE A 257 -24.30 -3.81 10.03
CA ILE A 257 -24.63 -2.52 10.64
C ILE A 257 -26.14 -2.42 10.78
N ALA A 258 -26.64 -2.08 11.97
CA ALA A 258 -28.07 -1.97 12.26
C ALA A 258 -28.88 -3.20 11.75
N GLY A 259 -28.35 -4.40 11.95
CA GLY A 259 -29.00 -5.65 11.56
C GLY A 259 -28.90 -6.02 10.07
N ARG A 260 -28.29 -5.18 9.21
CA ARG A 260 -28.14 -5.42 7.78
C ARG A 260 -26.69 -5.77 7.43
N ASP A 261 -26.52 -6.81 6.62
CA ASP A 261 -25.21 -7.13 6.03
C ASP A 261 -24.91 -6.13 4.90
N VAL A 262 -23.78 -5.43 5.00
CA VAL A 262 -23.48 -4.27 4.14
C VAL A 262 -22.30 -4.49 3.20
N GLU A 263 -21.40 -5.42 3.55
CA GLU A 263 -20.27 -5.82 2.71
C GLU A 263 -19.72 -7.18 3.14
N PHE A 264 -19.16 -7.90 2.18
CA PHE A 264 -18.51 -9.18 2.35
C PHE A 264 -17.13 -9.15 1.70
N TYR A 265 -16.19 -9.94 2.26
CA TYR A 265 -14.85 -10.10 1.73
C TYR A 265 -14.44 -11.56 1.77
N ASN A 266 -13.64 -11.98 0.81
CA ASN A 266 -12.85 -13.21 0.86
C ASN A 266 -11.40 -12.83 0.58
N VAL A 267 -10.55 -12.94 1.59
CA VAL A 267 -9.16 -12.45 1.56
C VAL A 267 -8.24 -13.65 1.66
N PRO A 268 -7.31 -13.82 0.73
CA PRO A 268 -6.25 -14.79 0.89
C PRO A 268 -5.50 -14.56 2.19
N LEU A 269 -5.32 -15.60 2.96
CA LEU A 269 -4.61 -15.61 4.23
C LEU A 269 -3.55 -16.70 4.19
N ALA A 270 -2.31 -16.37 4.49
CA ALA A 270 -1.28 -17.36 4.63
C ALA A 270 -0.40 -17.01 5.83
N LEU A 271 -0.31 -17.94 6.75
CA LEU A 271 0.19 -17.72 8.09
C LEU A 271 1.61 -18.24 8.21
N ARG A 272 2.52 -17.43 8.69
CA ARG A 272 3.84 -17.86 9.12
C ARG A 272 4.30 -17.06 10.32
N GLU A 273 5.12 -17.68 11.14
CA GLU A 273 5.94 -16.95 12.10
C GLU A 273 7.28 -16.60 11.44
N LEU A 274 7.75 -15.38 11.67
CA LEU A 274 9.03 -14.89 11.17
C LEU A 274 9.76 -14.19 12.29
N SER A 275 11.03 -14.54 12.51
CA SER A 275 11.97 -13.70 13.21
C SER A 275 13.30 -13.60 12.46
N TYR A 276 14.05 -12.56 12.76
CA TYR A 276 15.38 -12.32 12.23
C TYR A 276 16.28 -11.93 13.39
N GLU A 277 17.29 -12.75 13.64
CA GLU A 277 18.16 -12.61 14.80
C GLU A 277 19.60 -12.94 14.40
N ASN A 278 20.52 -12.03 14.72
CA ASN A 278 21.96 -12.20 14.46
C ASN A 278 22.29 -12.65 13.01
N GLY A 279 21.64 -12.03 12.02
CA GLY A 279 21.88 -12.35 10.61
C GLY A 279 21.16 -13.60 10.10
N THR A 280 20.36 -14.26 10.93
CA THR A 280 19.65 -15.51 10.58
C THR A 280 18.14 -15.30 10.54
N PHE A 281 17.52 -15.73 9.46
CA PHE A 281 16.06 -15.83 9.38
C PHE A 281 15.55 -17.11 10.04
N TYR A 282 14.49 -16.99 10.79
CA TYR A 282 13.75 -18.12 11.32
C TYR A 282 12.32 -18.10 10.77
N ILE A 283 11.96 -19.13 10.01
CA ILE A 283 10.63 -19.31 9.46
C ILE A 283 9.98 -20.48 10.21
N ASN A 284 8.86 -20.21 10.88
CA ASN A 284 8.15 -21.20 11.71
C ASN A 284 9.10 -21.88 12.71
N GLY A 285 10.00 -21.12 13.32
CA GLY A 285 11.01 -21.59 14.28
C GLY A 285 12.22 -22.32 13.67
N LYS A 286 12.29 -22.49 12.34
CA LYS A 286 13.41 -23.14 11.65
C LYS A 286 14.37 -22.10 11.08
N ALA A 287 15.67 -22.23 11.36
CA ALA A 287 16.70 -21.41 10.72
C ALA A 287 16.68 -21.65 9.20
N THR A 288 16.64 -20.57 8.45
CA THR A 288 16.49 -20.58 6.99
C THR A 288 17.52 -19.65 6.37
N THR A 289 18.28 -20.18 5.42
CA THR A 289 19.25 -19.38 4.65
C THR A 289 18.55 -18.73 3.46
N MET A 290 18.82 -17.45 3.24
CA MET A 290 18.29 -16.69 2.10
C MET A 290 19.43 -16.45 1.12
N ASP A 291 19.46 -17.24 0.03
CA ASP A 291 20.36 -17.02 -1.11
C ASP A 291 19.61 -16.17 -2.16
N TRP A 292 19.76 -14.85 -2.03
CA TRP A 292 19.00 -13.90 -2.81
C TRP A 292 19.43 -13.86 -4.28
N ALA A 293 18.55 -14.27 -5.19
CA ALA A 293 18.69 -13.94 -6.62
C ALA A 293 18.06 -12.57 -6.89
N GLU A 294 18.79 -11.65 -7.47
CA GLU A 294 18.24 -10.34 -7.87
C GLU A 294 17.35 -10.47 -9.10
N VAL A 295 16.21 -9.78 -9.06
CA VAL A 295 15.16 -9.84 -10.07
C VAL A 295 14.61 -8.44 -10.30
N SER A 296 14.33 -8.11 -11.58
CA SER A 296 13.65 -6.86 -11.93
C SER A 296 12.27 -6.76 -11.24
N PRO A 297 11.85 -5.58 -10.76
CA PRO A 297 10.52 -5.37 -10.22
C PRO A 297 9.40 -5.61 -11.26
N ASN A 298 9.74 -5.56 -12.55
CA ASN A 298 8.81 -5.82 -13.66
C ASN A 298 8.67 -7.31 -14.02
N ALA A 299 9.30 -8.21 -13.25
CA ALA A 299 9.19 -9.64 -13.51
C ALA A 299 7.74 -10.11 -13.37
N THR A 300 7.31 -10.92 -14.33
CA THR A 300 5.97 -11.52 -14.35
C THR A 300 5.93 -12.82 -13.54
N ALA A 301 4.72 -13.33 -13.28
CA ALA A 301 4.53 -14.65 -12.67
C ALA A 301 5.25 -15.79 -13.41
N ASP A 302 5.34 -15.71 -14.75
CA ASP A 302 6.06 -16.71 -15.55
C ASP A 302 7.57 -16.67 -15.31
N ILE A 303 8.15 -15.48 -15.15
CA ILE A 303 9.57 -15.31 -14.80
C ILE A 303 9.82 -15.92 -13.41
N VAL A 304 8.97 -15.63 -12.44
CA VAL A 304 9.06 -16.19 -11.08
C VAL A 304 8.99 -17.72 -11.13
N LYS A 305 8.07 -18.29 -11.90
CA LYS A 305 7.96 -19.74 -12.11
C LYS A 305 9.24 -20.32 -12.70
N SER A 306 9.81 -19.68 -13.72
CA SER A 306 11.08 -20.10 -14.32
C SER A 306 12.24 -20.08 -13.32
N LEU A 307 12.29 -19.10 -12.42
CA LEU A 307 13.28 -19.03 -11.34
C LEU A 307 13.11 -20.19 -10.36
N TYR A 308 11.87 -20.47 -9.97
CA TYR A 308 11.56 -21.62 -9.12
C TYR A 308 12.00 -22.95 -9.73
N GLU A 309 11.71 -23.19 -11.02
CA GLU A 309 12.12 -24.39 -11.77
C GLU A 309 13.65 -24.53 -11.86
N ARG A 310 14.38 -23.42 -11.87
CA ARG A 310 15.85 -23.40 -11.83
C ARG A 310 16.42 -23.58 -10.41
N GLY A 311 15.58 -23.75 -9.40
CA GLY A 311 15.99 -24.04 -8.04
C GLY A 311 16.09 -22.83 -7.11
N HIS A 312 15.80 -21.61 -7.57
CA HIS A 312 15.77 -20.43 -6.69
C HIS A 312 14.61 -20.53 -5.69
N ARG A 313 14.89 -20.26 -4.42
CA ARG A 313 13.91 -20.28 -3.33
C ARG A 313 13.86 -18.95 -2.57
N ALA A 314 14.78 -18.05 -2.86
CA ALA A 314 14.81 -16.69 -2.33
C ALA A 314 15.15 -15.71 -3.46
N ILE A 315 14.35 -14.66 -3.62
CA ILE A 315 14.55 -13.61 -4.62
C ILE A 315 14.46 -12.23 -3.98
N ARG A 316 15.27 -11.29 -4.45
CA ARG A 316 15.19 -9.89 -4.11
C ARG A 316 14.75 -9.11 -5.34
N PHE A 317 13.62 -8.45 -5.28
CA PHE A 317 13.25 -7.47 -6.28
C PHE A 317 14.06 -6.19 -6.08
N THR A 318 14.74 -5.73 -7.13
CA THR A 318 15.43 -4.44 -7.14
C THR A 318 14.43 -3.28 -7.03
N ALA A 319 14.92 -2.04 -6.85
CA ALA A 319 14.07 -0.88 -6.65
C ALA A 319 12.97 -0.75 -7.70
N GLY A 320 11.73 -0.66 -7.26
CA GLY A 320 10.57 -0.54 -8.12
C GLY A 320 9.28 -0.99 -7.45
N TYR A 321 8.23 -1.04 -8.24
CA TYR A 321 6.93 -1.54 -7.82
C TYR A 321 6.71 -2.97 -8.35
N VAL A 322 6.47 -3.89 -7.45
CA VAL A 322 6.20 -5.29 -7.81
C VAL A 322 4.70 -5.53 -7.86
N ALA A 323 4.20 -6.07 -8.96
CA ALA A 323 2.79 -6.37 -9.13
C ALA A 323 2.27 -7.41 -8.11
N ASP A 324 1.03 -7.22 -7.64
CA ASP A 324 0.35 -8.13 -6.69
C ASP A 324 0.27 -9.56 -7.24
N GLU A 325 0.07 -9.71 -8.55
CA GLU A 325 0.05 -10.99 -9.26
C GLU A 325 1.40 -11.72 -9.20
N THR A 326 2.50 -10.97 -9.30
CA THR A 326 3.86 -11.53 -9.20
C THR A 326 4.16 -12.01 -7.78
N LEU A 327 3.80 -11.22 -6.77
CA LEU A 327 3.94 -11.61 -5.37
C LEU A 327 3.04 -12.81 -5.02
N SER A 328 1.82 -12.84 -5.57
CA SER A 328 0.91 -13.98 -5.41
C SER A 328 1.50 -15.27 -5.99
N ALA A 329 2.19 -15.20 -7.12
CA ALA A 329 2.91 -16.34 -7.68
C ALA A 329 4.07 -16.81 -6.75
N CYS A 330 4.77 -15.88 -6.11
CA CYS A 330 5.78 -16.23 -5.10
C CYS A 330 5.14 -16.92 -3.89
N ASP A 331 3.98 -16.44 -3.43
CA ASP A 331 3.23 -17.07 -2.34
C ASP A 331 2.83 -18.50 -2.67
N GLU A 332 2.36 -18.76 -3.89
CA GLU A 332 1.92 -20.07 -4.37
C GLU A 332 3.07 -21.06 -4.55
N LEU A 333 4.21 -20.59 -5.02
CA LEU A 333 5.39 -21.40 -5.26
C LEU A 333 6.26 -21.60 -4.01
N GLY A 334 6.01 -20.87 -2.93
CA GLY A 334 6.83 -20.95 -1.72
C GLY A 334 8.21 -20.27 -1.88
N ILE A 335 8.29 -19.21 -2.67
CA ILE A 335 9.54 -18.42 -2.82
C ILE A 335 9.58 -17.34 -1.75
N TYR A 336 10.68 -17.24 -1.02
CA TYR A 336 10.93 -16.11 -0.11
C TYR A 336 11.30 -14.86 -0.91
N VAL A 337 10.77 -13.73 -0.50
CA VAL A 337 10.91 -12.47 -1.22
C VAL A 337 11.45 -11.37 -0.33
N ALA A 338 12.41 -10.62 -0.83
CA ALA A 338 12.74 -9.29 -0.35
C ALA A 338 12.25 -8.25 -1.38
N VAL A 339 11.58 -7.21 -0.92
CA VAL A 339 11.10 -6.11 -1.78
C VAL A 339 11.90 -4.85 -1.48
N THR A 340 12.34 -4.16 -2.53
CA THR A 340 13.05 -2.89 -2.42
C THR A 340 12.10 -1.75 -2.77
N ALA A 341 12.06 -0.72 -1.91
CA ALA A 341 11.24 0.46 -2.19
C ALA A 341 11.66 1.14 -3.52
N PRO A 342 10.71 1.78 -4.22
CA PRO A 342 10.98 2.41 -5.52
C PRO A 342 11.83 3.68 -5.35
N ILE A 343 13.05 3.50 -4.87
CA ILE A 343 14.05 4.54 -4.61
C ILE A 343 15.39 4.09 -5.14
N ASN A 344 15.92 4.83 -6.12
CA ASN A 344 17.29 4.75 -6.58
C ASN A 344 17.71 6.15 -7.06
N SER A 345 18.66 6.77 -6.38
CA SER A 345 19.16 8.09 -6.72
C SER A 345 20.61 8.11 -7.23
N SER A 346 21.09 6.99 -7.75
CA SER A 346 22.47 6.82 -8.23
C SER A 346 22.92 7.89 -9.24
N LYS A 347 22.04 8.34 -10.13
CA LYS A 347 22.34 9.43 -11.09
C LYS A 347 22.69 10.75 -10.42
N MET A 348 22.31 10.96 -9.17
CA MET A 348 22.58 12.19 -8.41
C MET A 348 23.93 12.14 -7.67
N GLY A 349 24.71 11.08 -7.89
CA GLY A 349 26.01 10.86 -7.26
C GLY A 349 25.89 10.42 -5.79
N THR A 350 27.04 10.24 -5.14
CA THR A 350 27.16 9.64 -3.81
C THR A 350 27.45 10.67 -2.69
N SER A 351 27.38 11.97 -3.00
CA SER A 351 27.74 13.01 -2.02
C SER A 351 26.76 13.05 -0.84
N ARG A 352 27.29 12.83 0.34
CA ARG A 352 26.56 12.90 1.63
C ARG A 352 26.48 14.33 2.20
N LYS A 353 27.02 15.35 1.50
CA LYS A 353 26.91 16.74 1.90
C LYS A 353 25.47 17.24 1.72
N ARG A 354 25.05 18.19 2.55
CA ARG A 354 23.74 18.86 2.39
C ARG A 354 23.63 19.44 0.98
N GLY A 355 22.56 19.11 0.27
CA GLY A 355 22.35 19.50 -1.13
C GLY A 355 23.12 18.63 -2.16
N GLY A 356 23.79 17.54 -1.71
CA GLY A 356 24.36 16.51 -2.56
C GLY A 356 23.31 15.52 -3.06
N ASN A 357 23.48 14.22 -2.76
CA ASN A 357 22.45 13.24 -3.09
C ASN A 357 21.11 13.59 -2.44
N PRO A 358 19.96 13.39 -3.10
CA PRO A 358 18.63 13.68 -2.56
C PRO A 358 18.36 13.04 -1.19
N SER A 359 18.95 11.88 -0.91
CA SER A 359 18.84 11.21 0.39
C SER A 359 19.29 12.08 1.58
N ASN A 360 20.16 13.06 1.33
CA ASN A 360 20.66 14.01 2.34
C ASN A 360 20.06 15.42 2.22
N ASN A 361 18.96 15.56 1.51
CA ASN A 361 18.22 16.81 1.41
C ASN A 361 16.87 16.69 2.16
N PRO A 362 16.71 17.34 3.34
CA PRO A 362 15.49 17.24 4.15
C PRO A 362 14.20 17.63 3.40
N ARG A 363 14.31 18.36 2.29
CA ARG A 363 13.18 18.70 1.42
C ARG A 363 12.43 17.45 0.94
N TRP A 364 13.16 16.37 0.62
CA TRP A 364 12.61 15.16 0.03
C TRP A 364 12.18 14.09 1.05
N ARG A 365 12.25 14.41 2.32
CA ARG A 365 11.98 13.48 3.43
C ARG A 365 10.63 12.77 3.31
N ALA A 366 9.57 13.51 3.03
CA ALA A 366 8.22 12.97 2.92
C ALA A 366 8.12 11.91 1.81
N GLU A 367 8.73 12.13 0.66
CA GLU A 367 8.68 11.19 -0.46
C GLU A 367 9.44 9.89 -0.19
N TYR A 368 10.59 9.94 0.51
CA TYR A 368 11.31 8.74 0.92
C TYR A 368 10.49 7.90 1.90
N VAL A 369 9.91 8.55 2.90
CA VAL A 369 9.05 7.88 3.89
C VAL A 369 7.81 7.28 3.21
N GLU A 370 7.12 8.06 2.39
CA GLU A 370 5.91 7.65 1.68
C GLU A 370 6.15 6.40 0.82
N ARG A 371 7.23 6.37 0.01
CA ARG A 371 7.55 5.23 -0.84
C ARG A 371 7.83 3.96 -0.04
N VAL A 372 8.55 4.07 1.07
CA VAL A 372 8.85 2.92 1.94
C VAL A 372 7.60 2.45 2.67
N GLU A 373 6.81 3.34 3.24
CA GLU A 373 5.55 2.98 3.90
C GLU A 373 4.57 2.33 2.92
N GLN A 374 4.39 2.90 1.74
CA GLN A 374 3.51 2.37 0.71
C GLN A 374 3.94 0.96 0.26
N MET A 375 5.24 0.72 0.04
CA MET A 375 5.76 -0.61 -0.26
C MET A 375 5.36 -1.61 0.83
N ILE A 376 5.57 -1.27 2.11
CA ILE A 376 5.26 -2.16 3.23
C ILE A 376 3.76 -2.42 3.33
N TYR A 377 2.93 -1.39 3.29
CA TYR A 377 1.47 -1.55 3.39
C TYR A 377 0.88 -2.36 2.26
N THR A 378 1.37 -2.21 1.03
CA THR A 378 0.84 -2.95 -0.13
C THR A 378 1.30 -4.40 -0.16
N THR A 379 2.48 -4.72 0.38
CA THR A 379 3.08 -6.07 0.29
C THR A 379 3.00 -6.89 1.58
N GLN A 380 2.65 -6.30 2.72
CA GLN A 380 2.69 -6.96 4.03
C GLN A 380 1.81 -8.21 4.16
N ARG A 381 0.78 -8.37 3.34
CA ARG A 381 -0.11 -9.54 3.37
C ARG A 381 0.45 -10.75 2.61
N HIS A 382 1.49 -10.57 1.80
CA HIS A 382 2.16 -11.67 1.12
C HIS A 382 3.06 -12.43 2.11
N PRO A 383 2.81 -13.74 2.34
CA PRO A 383 3.64 -14.54 3.24
C PRO A 383 5.05 -14.75 2.69
N SER A 384 5.22 -14.73 1.38
CA SER A 384 6.52 -14.78 0.71
C SER A 384 7.43 -13.62 1.10
N VAL A 385 6.88 -12.41 1.34
CA VAL A 385 7.68 -11.21 1.66
C VAL A 385 8.22 -11.31 3.08
N VAL A 386 9.51 -11.59 3.21
CA VAL A 386 10.21 -11.81 4.49
C VAL A 386 11.17 -10.69 4.88
N ALA A 387 11.52 -9.80 3.94
CA ALA A 387 12.40 -8.67 4.20
C ALA A 387 12.04 -7.46 3.34
N TYR A 388 12.50 -6.29 3.75
CA TYR A 388 12.38 -5.03 3.02
C TYR A 388 13.75 -4.39 2.83
N TYR A 389 13.94 -3.75 1.69
CA TYR A 389 15.08 -2.89 1.42
C TYR A 389 14.60 -1.44 1.23
N LEU A 390 15.31 -0.48 1.84
CA LEU A 390 14.92 0.93 1.80
C LEU A 390 15.09 1.55 0.41
N ALA A 391 16.12 1.15 -0.30
CA ALA A 391 16.51 1.71 -1.59
C ALA A 391 17.57 0.84 -2.25
N ASP A 392 17.78 1.02 -3.54
CA ASP A 392 19.04 0.73 -4.22
C ASP A 392 19.87 2.01 -4.33
N ASP A 393 21.17 1.91 -4.61
CA ASP A 393 22.19 2.95 -4.90
C ASP A 393 21.75 4.40 -4.63
N SER A 394 21.66 4.81 -3.38
CA SER A 394 21.07 6.11 -3.03
C SER A 394 21.90 6.93 -2.06
N ALA A 395 23.19 6.62 -1.89
CA ALA A 395 24.01 7.15 -0.82
C ALA A 395 23.29 7.08 0.56
N ASN A 396 23.87 7.51 1.65
CA ASN A 396 23.21 7.45 2.95
C ASN A 396 22.99 8.85 3.52
N GLY A 397 21.72 9.20 3.80
CA GLY A 397 21.35 10.51 4.29
C GLY A 397 20.11 10.51 5.17
N ILE A 398 19.75 11.68 5.67
CA ILE A 398 18.69 11.87 6.66
C ILE A 398 17.32 11.30 6.21
N CYS A 399 17.01 11.36 4.91
CA CYS A 399 15.75 10.86 4.38
C CYS A 399 15.64 9.34 4.55
N LEU A 400 16.74 8.59 4.33
CA LEU A 400 16.78 7.14 4.53
C LEU A 400 16.77 6.74 6.00
N TYR A 401 17.35 7.55 6.91
CA TYR A 401 17.20 7.31 8.34
C TYR A 401 15.74 7.42 8.78
N GLU A 402 15.01 8.42 8.31
CA GLU A 402 13.60 8.58 8.65
C GLU A 402 12.72 7.53 7.99
N ALA A 403 13.01 7.16 6.75
CA ALA A 403 12.35 6.05 6.09
C ALA A 403 12.57 4.72 6.84
N TYR A 404 13.78 4.47 7.36
CA TYR A 404 14.06 3.32 8.21
C TYR A 404 13.20 3.34 9.49
N LEU A 405 13.17 4.47 10.20
CA LEU A 405 12.35 4.60 11.41
C LEU A 405 10.85 4.41 11.13
N ALA A 406 10.37 4.90 9.99
CA ALA A 406 9.00 4.69 9.54
C ALA A 406 8.76 3.20 9.25
N ALA A 407 9.66 2.56 8.49
CA ALA A 407 9.60 1.13 8.20
C ALA A 407 9.54 0.27 9.47
N LYS A 408 10.41 0.53 10.44
CA LYS A 408 10.46 -0.24 11.70
C LYS A 408 9.17 -0.15 12.52
N ARG A 409 8.39 0.92 12.39
CA ARG A 409 7.09 1.03 13.07
C ARG A 409 6.03 0.09 12.48
N ILE A 410 6.15 -0.28 11.19
CA ILE A 410 5.09 -0.98 10.45
C ILE A 410 5.51 -2.31 9.84
N SER A 411 6.83 -2.61 9.71
CA SER A 411 7.34 -3.86 9.10
C SER A 411 7.04 -5.12 9.92
N GLY A 412 6.61 -4.97 11.16
CA GLY A 412 6.41 -6.10 12.08
C GLY A 412 7.75 -6.77 12.42
N ASN A 413 7.84 -8.08 12.18
CA ASN A 413 9.05 -8.87 12.45
C ASN A 413 9.97 -8.97 11.22
N ARG A 414 9.63 -8.32 10.10
CA ARG A 414 10.47 -8.33 8.90
C ARG A 414 11.65 -7.38 9.09
N PRO A 415 12.88 -7.86 8.84
CA PRO A 415 14.03 -6.97 8.84
C PRO A 415 13.94 -5.95 7.71
N VAL A 416 14.57 -4.82 7.95
CA VAL A 416 14.67 -3.70 7.02
C VAL A 416 16.15 -3.45 6.75
N PHE A 417 16.56 -3.62 5.49
CA PHE A 417 17.95 -3.53 5.06
C PHE A 417 18.20 -2.29 4.23
N TYR A 418 19.46 -1.84 4.25
CA TYR A 418 19.99 -0.85 3.37
C TYR A 418 21.49 -1.07 3.15
N GLU A 419 21.89 -1.43 1.94
CA GLU A 419 23.28 -1.81 1.61
C GLU A 419 24.22 -0.61 1.67
N ASP A 420 23.85 0.54 1.10
CA ASP A 420 24.65 1.78 1.15
C ASP A 420 24.71 2.42 2.55
N GLY A 421 24.05 1.81 3.52
CA GLY A 421 24.15 2.19 4.93
C GLY A 421 25.55 1.98 5.52
N ASN A 422 26.37 1.13 4.89
CA ASN A 422 27.76 0.85 5.31
C ASN A 422 27.90 0.53 6.79
N GLY A 423 26.95 -0.25 7.34
CA GLY A 423 26.95 -0.65 8.74
C GLY A 423 26.45 0.41 9.73
N GLU A 424 25.89 1.52 9.25
CA GLU A 424 25.18 2.49 10.07
C GLU A 424 23.86 1.92 10.60
N TRP A 425 23.20 2.62 11.51
CA TRP A 425 22.07 2.11 12.27
C TRP A 425 20.72 2.07 11.51
N ASN A 426 20.67 2.55 10.29
CA ASN A 426 19.48 2.50 9.42
C ASN A 426 19.37 1.22 8.58
N SER A 427 19.94 0.15 9.06
CA SER A 427 19.82 -1.20 8.51
C SER A 427 19.88 -2.22 9.65
N ASP A 428 19.00 -3.21 9.62
CA ASP A 428 19.05 -4.34 10.55
C ASP A 428 20.33 -5.19 10.27
N LYS A 429 20.89 -5.79 11.33
CA LYS A 429 22.15 -6.55 11.28
C LYS A 429 21.92 -8.02 11.58
#